data_be674b29c6ca72c783a4aaa51a95066a
#
_entry.id   be674b29c6ca72c783a4aaa51a95066a
#
_cell.length_a   1.000
_cell.length_b   1.000
_cell.length_c   1.000
_cell.angle_alpha   90.00
_cell.angle_beta   90.00
_cell.angle_gamma   90.00
#
_symmetry.space_group_name_H-M   'P 1'
#
loop_
_entity.id
_entity.type
_entity.pdbx_description
1 polymer ?
#
loop_
_entity_poly.entity_id
_entity_poly.type
_entity_poly.pdbx_seq_one_letter_code
_entity_poly.pdbx_strand_id
1 'polypeptide(L)'
;MTEHWLKLAGRRLLPIVQGGMGISAHRLAGTVAAHHGVGTIASIDLRHHHPDLMAQTGGTRDKARIEAANLVALDREIRSARDLSGGRGLVAVNVMKAVGSHAQLVRQACESGADAIVMGAGLPLDLPELTADHPKVALIPILSEARGIGLVLRKWMKKGRLPDAIVVEHPAHAGGHLGAPAIQDLGEARFSFARVLAECRELFQTLGLAWDSIPLILAGGINSHAKVRHWLGEGAAAVQLGTAFAVTEECDAHPAFKHVLATASPEDLCEFTSVAGLPARAVLTPWLSRYLSSESRLQRRAKARDCLEGFDCLHACGLRDGVARIGQFCIDLKLAQAVRGDVERGLFFRGKGALPFGEAIRPVADLLHYLLTGEKPAVVPMPAATVAA
;
A
#
# COMPACT_ATOMS: atom_id res chain seq x y z
N MET A 1 -21.47 11.79 14.12
CA MET A 1 -21.47 11.48 12.66
C MET A 1 -20.47 12.42 11.99
N THR A 2 -19.68 11.94 11.03
CA THR A 2 -18.65 12.75 10.37
C THR A 2 -19.31 13.83 9.51
N GLU A 3 -18.85 15.08 9.64
CA GLU A 3 -19.26 16.18 8.77
C GLU A 3 -18.59 16.08 7.39
N HIS A 4 -17.45 15.39 7.30
CA HIS A 4 -16.66 15.19 6.08
C HIS A 4 -16.92 13.82 5.45
N TRP A 5 -17.12 13.82 4.13
CA TRP A 5 -17.33 12.62 3.34
C TRP A 5 -16.47 12.66 2.09
N LEU A 6 -15.79 11.55 1.79
CA LEU A 6 -15.14 11.36 0.50
C LEU A 6 -16.20 11.05 -0.56
N LYS A 7 -16.24 11.86 -1.61
CA LYS A 7 -17.03 11.56 -2.81
C LYS A 7 -16.11 10.91 -3.84
N LEU A 8 -16.36 9.65 -4.18
CA LEU A 8 -15.53 8.89 -5.11
C LEU A 8 -16.38 7.85 -5.85
N ALA A 9 -16.21 7.72 -7.16
CA ALA A 9 -16.96 6.80 -8.01
C ALA A 9 -18.49 6.87 -7.80
N GLY A 10 -19.04 8.09 -7.65
CA GLY A 10 -20.46 8.32 -7.41
C GLY A 10 -20.98 7.92 -6.03
N ARG A 11 -20.11 7.50 -5.11
CA ARG A 11 -20.45 7.09 -3.74
C ARG A 11 -20.02 8.14 -2.72
N ARG A 12 -20.70 8.12 -1.57
CA ARG A 12 -20.37 8.90 -0.37
C ARG A 12 -19.77 7.97 0.66
N LEU A 13 -18.50 8.15 0.95
CA LEU A 13 -17.67 7.24 1.74
C LEU A 13 -17.11 7.94 2.97
N LEU A 14 -16.71 7.18 3.98
CA LEU A 14 -15.90 7.71 5.07
C LEU A 14 -14.60 8.32 4.52
N PRO A 15 -14.08 9.40 5.13
CA PRO A 15 -12.85 10.04 4.69
C PRO A 15 -11.60 9.24 5.14
N ILE A 16 -11.70 7.93 5.19
CA ILE A 16 -10.66 6.99 5.61
C ILE A 16 -10.45 5.94 4.52
N VAL A 17 -9.22 5.84 4.05
CA VAL A 17 -8.77 4.87 3.05
C VAL A 17 -7.77 3.92 3.69
N GLN A 18 -7.97 2.64 3.54
CA GLN A 18 -6.95 1.65 3.89
C GLN A 18 -5.99 1.52 2.72
N GLY A 19 -4.71 1.82 2.94
CA GLY A 19 -3.66 1.72 1.94
C GLY A 19 -3.34 0.27 1.59
N GLY A 20 -3.09 -0.01 0.32
CA GLY A 20 -2.66 -1.33 -0.15
C GLY A 20 -1.27 -1.66 0.39
N MET A 21 -1.14 -2.77 1.07
CA MET A 21 0.10 -3.32 1.63
C MET A 21 0.19 -4.79 1.20
N GLY A 22 1.38 -5.33 1.01
CA GLY A 22 1.57 -6.72 0.56
C GLY A 22 0.89 -7.81 1.42
N ILE A 23 0.24 -7.39 2.51
CA ILE A 23 -0.54 -8.24 3.43
C ILE A 23 -2.05 -7.89 3.40
N SER A 24 -2.48 -7.04 2.48
CA SER A 24 -3.89 -6.64 2.36
C SER A 24 -4.59 -7.53 1.36
N ALA A 25 -5.39 -8.46 1.84
CA ALA A 25 -6.23 -9.36 1.06
C ALA A 25 -7.73 -9.08 1.34
N HIS A 26 -8.61 -10.01 1.05
CA HIS A 26 -10.05 -9.78 1.06
C HIS A 26 -10.63 -9.47 2.44
N ARG A 27 -10.11 -10.08 3.52
CA ARG A 27 -10.67 -9.89 4.86
C ARG A 27 -10.52 -8.43 5.29
N LEU A 28 -9.30 -7.90 5.22
CA LEU A 28 -9.05 -6.51 5.59
C LEU A 28 -9.79 -5.55 4.66
N ALA A 29 -9.59 -5.67 3.34
CA ALA A 29 -10.17 -4.75 2.37
C ALA A 29 -11.71 -4.79 2.39
N GLY A 30 -12.29 -5.99 2.41
CA GLY A 30 -13.73 -6.19 2.47
C GLY A 30 -14.36 -5.63 3.74
N THR A 31 -13.71 -5.83 4.92
CA THR A 31 -14.21 -5.27 6.18
C THR A 31 -14.18 -3.75 6.19
N VAL A 32 -13.09 -3.13 5.73
CA VAL A 32 -13.03 -1.65 5.61
C VAL A 32 -14.14 -1.13 4.69
N ALA A 33 -14.36 -1.78 3.56
CA ALA A 33 -15.44 -1.43 2.63
C ALA A 33 -16.83 -1.69 3.25
N ALA A 34 -17.02 -2.74 4.05
CA ALA A 34 -18.24 -3.00 4.79
C ALA A 34 -18.60 -1.87 5.77
N HIS A 35 -17.61 -1.14 6.24
CA HIS A 35 -17.77 0.06 7.07
C HIS A 35 -17.80 1.38 6.28
N HIS A 36 -18.18 1.36 5.00
CA HIS A 36 -18.26 2.53 4.12
C HIS A 36 -16.91 3.24 3.85
N GLY A 37 -15.78 2.61 4.12
CA GLY A 37 -14.45 3.09 3.75
C GLY A 37 -14.03 2.64 2.34
N VAL A 38 -12.79 2.96 1.98
CA VAL A 38 -12.12 2.38 0.82
C VAL A 38 -11.15 1.31 1.32
N GLY A 39 -11.48 0.05 1.07
CA GLY A 39 -10.62 -1.09 1.37
C GLY A 39 -9.78 -1.45 0.15
N THR A 40 -8.49 -1.67 0.32
CA THR A 40 -7.55 -1.84 -0.81
C THR A 40 -6.81 -3.17 -0.72
N ILE A 41 -6.98 -4.01 -1.73
CA ILE A 41 -6.23 -5.26 -1.93
C ILE A 41 -4.89 -4.92 -2.58
N ALA A 42 -3.78 -5.51 -2.10
CA ALA A 42 -2.50 -5.43 -2.78
C ALA A 42 -2.37 -6.57 -3.79
N SER A 43 -2.15 -6.25 -5.06
CA SER A 43 -2.12 -7.23 -6.14
C SER A 43 -0.87 -8.12 -6.20
N ILE A 44 0.12 -7.87 -5.33
CA ILE A 44 1.41 -8.54 -5.40
C ILE A 44 1.34 -9.96 -4.83
N ASP A 45 1.71 -10.94 -5.64
CA ASP A 45 1.96 -12.34 -5.30
C ASP A 45 0.90 -13.02 -4.40
N LEU A 46 -0.36 -12.73 -4.67
CA LEU A 46 -1.52 -13.16 -3.87
C LEU A 46 -1.70 -14.68 -3.79
N ARG A 47 -1.09 -15.46 -4.70
CA ARG A 47 -1.14 -16.93 -4.63
C ARG A 47 -0.66 -17.48 -3.28
N HIS A 48 0.21 -16.72 -2.55
CA HIS A 48 0.68 -17.11 -1.22
C HIS A 48 -0.44 -17.21 -0.16
N HIS A 49 -1.57 -16.56 -0.37
CA HIS A 49 -2.76 -16.67 0.47
C HIS A 49 -3.64 -17.88 0.12
N HIS A 50 -3.33 -18.62 -0.96
CA HIS A 50 -4.12 -19.72 -1.49
C HIS A 50 -3.32 -21.04 -1.51
N PRO A 51 -3.54 -21.97 -0.53
CA PRO A 51 -2.78 -23.22 -0.43
C PRO A 51 -2.84 -24.09 -1.70
N ASP A 52 -3.99 -24.11 -2.39
CA ASP A 52 -4.18 -24.86 -3.64
C ASP A 52 -3.33 -24.31 -4.78
N LEU A 53 -3.20 -22.99 -4.89
CA LEU A 53 -2.34 -22.35 -5.88
C LEU A 53 -0.86 -22.52 -5.53
N MET A 54 -0.52 -22.47 -4.26
CA MET A 54 0.83 -22.75 -3.80
C MET A 54 1.23 -24.22 -4.02
N ALA A 55 0.33 -25.18 -3.84
CA ALA A 55 0.58 -26.59 -4.17
C ALA A 55 0.92 -26.77 -5.66
N GLN A 56 0.32 -25.94 -6.53
CA GLN A 56 0.59 -25.98 -7.96
C GLN A 56 1.87 -25.25 -8.38
N THR A 57 2.27 -24.21 -7.64
CA THR A 57 3.32 -23.27 -8.07
C THR A 57 4.54 -23.20 -7.15
N GLY A 58 4.47 -23.72 -5.95
CA GLY A 58 5.52 -23.55 -4.93
C GLY A 58 6.88 -24.20 -5.23
N GLY A 59 6.96 -25.06 -6.24
CA GLY A 59 8.22 -25.69 -6.67
C GLY A 59 8.56 -25.44 -8.14
N THR A 60 7.75 -24.68 -8.87
CA THR A 60 7.98 -24.43 -10.31
C THR A 60 8.77 -23.14 -10.54
N ARG A 61 9.49 -23.10 -11.67
CA ARG A 61 10.08 -21.89 -12.25
C ARG A 61 9.38 -21.50 -13.56
N ASP A 62 8.20 -22.08 -13.83
CA ASP A 62 7.38 -21.71 -14.98
C ASP A 62 6.69 -20.36 -14.68
N LYS A 63 7.26 -19.30 -15.27
CA LYS A 63 6.77 -17.94 -15.13
C LYS A 63 5.28 -17.80 -15.50
N ALA A 64 4.87 -18.36 -16.60
CA ALA A 64 3.50 -18.25 -17.09
C ALA A 64 2.51 -18.91 -16.10
N ARG A 65 2.88 -20.05 -15.54
CA ARG A 65 2.09 -20.75 -14.52
C ARG A 65 1.99 -19.97 -13.22
N ILE A 66 3.09 -19.33 -12.77
CA ILE A 66 3.11 -18.49 -11.57
C ILE A 66 2.23 -17.24 -11.78
N GLU A 67 2.39 -16.55 -12.91
CA GLU A 67 1.60 -15.36 -13.25
C GLU A 67 0.10 -15.72 -13.36
N ALA A 68 -0.26 -16.81 -14.02
CA ALA A 68 -1.66 -17.26 -14.09
C ALA A 68 -2.25 -17.55 -12.71
N ALA A 69 -1.50 -18.18 -11.80
CA ALA A 69 -1.95 -18.43 -10.43
C ALA A 69 -2.17 -17.11 -9.65
N ASN A 70 -1.32 -16.11 -9.85
CA ASN A 70 -1.50 -14.78 -9.23
C ASN A 70 -2.76 -14.07 -9.77
N LEU A 71 -3.07 -14.19 -11.06
CA LEU A 71 -4.31 -13.62 -11.62
C LEU A 71 -5.55 -14.31 -11.05
N VAL A 72 -5.54 -15.64 -10.93
CA VAL A 72 -6.62 -16.41 -10.27
C VAL A 72 -6.78 -15.99 -8.80
N ALA A 73 -5.67 -15.83 -8.08
CA ALA A 73 -5.72 -15.36 -6.70
C ALA A 73 -6.32 -13.95 -6.60
N LEU A 74 -5.91 -13.03 -7.47
CA LEU A 74 -6.44 -11.68 -7.51
C LEU A 74 -7.95 -11.64 -7.77
N ASP A 75 -8.44 -12.46 -8.71
CA ASP A 75 -9.89 -12.59 -8.95
C ASP A 75 -10.64 -13.06 -7.70
N ARG A 76 -10.14 -14.11 -7.04
CA ARG A 76 -10.73 -14.65 -5.81
C ARG A 76 -10.78 -13.60 -4.69
N GLU A 77 -9.69 -12.89 -4.47
CA GLU A 77 -9.58 -11.87 -3.43
C GLU A 77 -10.54 -10.70 -3.68
N ILE A 78 -10.66 -10.23 -4.92
CA ILE A 78 -11.59 -9.15 -5.26
C ILE A 78 -13.04 -9.58 -5.04
N ARG A 79 -13.44 -10.75 -5.53
CA ARG A 79 -14.81 -11.27 -5.35
C ARG A 79 -15.14 -11.45 -3.87
N SER A 80 -14.27 -12.09 -3.11
CA SER A 80 -14.46 -12.29 -1.67
C SER A 80 -14.56 -10.96 -0.90
N ALA A 81 -13.73 -9.95 -1.23
CA ALA A 81 -13.81 -8.63 -0.62
C ALA A 81 -15.12 -7.92 -0.97
N ARG A 82 -15.59 -8.04 -2.21
CA ARG A 82 -16.87 -7.45 -2.65
C ARG A 82 -18.05 -8.08 -1.93
N ASP A 83 -18.07 -9.40 -1.80
CA ASP A 83 -19.10 -10.13 -1.06
C ASP A 83 -19.13 -9.68 0.41
N LEU A 84 -17.95 -9.62 1.05
CA LEU A 84 -17.82 -9.16 2.44
C LEU A 84 -18.24 -7.70 2.61
N SER A 85 -17.95 -6.84 1.63
CA SER A 85 -18.31 -5.42 1.66
C SER A 85 -19.83 -5.19 1.61
N GLY A 86 -20.58 -6.11 1.03
CA GLY A 86 -22.02 -5.94 0.78
C GLY A 86 -22.34 -4.70 -0.07
N GLY A 87 -21.40 -4.20 -0.87
CA GLY A 87 -21.55 -3.04 -1.74
C GLY A 87 -21.60 -1.68 -1.02
N ARG A 88 -21.30 -1.63 0.28
CA ARG A 88 -21.42 -0.41 1.12
C ARG A 88 -20.31 0.61 0.90
N GLY A 89 -19.06 0.16 0.78
CA GLY A 89 -17.87 0.97 0.50
C GLY A 89 -17.29 0.69 -0.88
N LEU A 90 -16.01 0.98 -1.08
CA LEU A 90 -15.28 0.65 -2.31
C LEU A 90 -14.21 -0.41 -2.04
N VAL A 91 -14.11 -1.39 -2.96
CA VAL A 91 -13.01 -2.34 -3.04
C VAL A 91 -12.05 -1.87 -4.12
N ALA A 92 -10.89 -1.36 -3.70
CA ALA A 92 -9.82 -0.92 -4.57
C ALA A 92 -8.73 -2.01 -4.70
N VAL A 93 -7.94 -1.94 -5.78
CA VAL A 93 -6.76 -2.78 -5.97
C VAL A 93 -5.54 -1.88 -6.14
N ASN A 94 -4.53 -2.09 -5.29
CA ASN A 94 -3.23 -1.42 -5.42
C ASN A 94 -2.33 -2.23 -6.36
N VAL A 95 -1.87 -1.58 -7.43
CA VAL A 95 -0.92 -2.15 -8.39
C VAL A 95 0.32 -1.26 -8.44
N MET A 96 1.49 -1.84 -8.20
CA MET A 96 2.76 -1.09 -8.32
C MET A 96 3.21 -1.04 -9.77
N LYS A 97 3.50 0.16 -10.29
CA LYS A 97 4.03 0.34 -11.66
C LYS A 97 5.34 -0.39 -11.89
N ALA A 98 6.14 -0.57 -10.85
CA ALA A 98 7.43 -1.28 -10.91
C ALA A 98 7.30 -2.80 -11.08
N VAL A 99 6.10 -3.38 -10.94
CA VAL A 99 5.86 -4.83 -11.11
C VAL A 99 5.83 -5.19 -12.59
N GLY A 100 6.51 -6.28 -12.97
CA GLY A 100 6.62 -6.72 -14.36
C GLY A 100 5.29 -6.97 -15.05
N SER A 101 4.34 -7.57 -14.32
CA SER A 101 2.99 -7.92 -14.82
C SER A 101 1.93 -6.85 -14.53
N HIS A 102 2.31 -5.60 -14.17
CA HIS A 102 1.34 -4.56 -13.74
C HIS A 102 0.15 -4.39 -14.70
N ALA A 103 0.39 -4.43 -16.02
CA ALA A 103 -0.69 -4.26 -17.00
C ALA A 103 -1.71 -5.40 -16.97
N GLN A 104 -1.25 -6.65 -16.76
CA GLN A 104 -2.13 -7.81 -16.62
C GLN A 104 -2.92 -7.75 -15.31
N LEU A 105 -2.26 -7.35 -14.20
CA LEU A 105 -2.91 -7.16 -12.90
C LEU A 105 -4.00 -6.09 -12.93
N VAL A 106 -3.76 -4.96 -13.63
CA VAL A 106 -4.77 -3.92 -13.82
C VAL A 106 -5.98 -4.46 -14.58
N ARG A 107 -5.77 -5.12 -15.72
CA ARG A 107 -6.88 -5.70 -16.50
C ARG A 107 -7.67 -6.73 -15.69
N GLN A 108 -6.97 -7.67 -15.06
CA GLN A 108 -7.63 -8.67 -14.20
C GLN A 108 -8.43 -8.02 -13.08
N ALA A 109 -7.89 -6.98 -12.42
CA ALA A 109 -8.61 -6.30 -11.36
C ALA A 109 -9.91 -5.66 -11.88
N CYS A 110 -9.88 -5.03 -13.06
CA CYS A 110 -11.07 -4.47 -13.69
C CYS A 110 -12.09 -5.56 -14.07
N GLU A 111 -11.63 -6.64 -14.69
CA GLU A 111 -12.47 -7.80 -15.09
C GLU A 111 -13.11 -8.49 -13.87
N SER A 112 -12.39 -8.58 -12.75
CA SER A 112 -12.90 -9.14 -11.49
C SER A 112 -13.86 -8.21 -10.76
N GLY A 113 -14.04 -6.97 -11.23
CA GLY A 113 -15.00 -6.01 -10.71
C GLY A 113 -14.47 -5.13 -9.57
N ALA A 114 -13.18 -4.82 -9.54
CA ALA A 114 -12.66 -3.78 -8.64
C ALA A 114 -13.34 -2.44 -8.91
N ASP A 115 -13.67 -1.71 -7.84
CA ASP A 115 -14.28 -0.38 -7.96
C ASP A 115 -13.24 0.71 -8.30
N ALA A 116 -11.97 0.48 -7.95
CA ALA A 116 -10.88 1.43 -8.18
C ALA A 116 -9.53 0.74 -8.38
N ILE A 117 -8.65 1.37 -9.17
CA ILE A 117 -7.23 1.02 -9.27
C ILE A 117 -6.39 2.12 -8.63
N VAL A 118 -5.61 1.75 -7.62
CA VAL A 118 -4.64 2.62 -6.94
C VAL A 118 -3.25 2.26 -7.48
N MET A 119 -2.52 3.22 -8.06
CA MET A 119 -1.23 2.91 -8.68
C MET A 119 -0.13 3.88 -8.24
N GLY A 120 0.96 3.31 -7.70
CA GLY A 120 2.18 4.01 -7.30
C GLY A 120 3.44 3.24 -7.71
N ALA A 121 4.57 3.51 -7.04
CA ALA A 121 5.89 2.95 -7.34
C ALA A 121 6.30 3.19 -8.81
N GLY A 122 6.14 4.42 -9.26
CA GLY A 122 6.37 4.93 -10.60
C GLY A 122 5.20 5.77 -11.11
N LEU A 123 5.40 6.49 -12.22
CA LEU A 123 4.37 7.35 -12.80
C LEU A 123 3.37 6.50 -13.62
N PRO A 124 2.07 6.47 -13.26
CA PRO A 124 1.08 5.62 -13.93
C PRO A 124 0.53 6.27 -15.21
N LEU A 125 1.42 6.61 -16.14
CA LEU A 125 1.05 7.37 -17.34
C LEU A 125 0.18 6.58 -18.33
N ASP A 126 0.24 5.26 -18.30
CA ASP A 126 -0.51 4.34 -19.15
C ASP A 126 -1.79 3.79 -18.50
N LEU A 127 -2.09 4.16 -17.26
CA LEU A 127 -3.26 3.63 -16.56
C LEU A 127 -4.60 3.93 -17.26
N PRO A 128 -4.82 5.13 -17.84
CA PRO A 128 -6.02 5.39 -18.62
C PRO A 128 -6.25 4.43 -19.80
N GLU A 129 -5.18 4.07 -20.52
CA GLU A 129 -5.27 3.12 -21.64
C GLU A 129 -5.51 1.70 -21.17
N LEU A 130 -4.88 1.29 -20.07
CA LEU A 130 -5.05 -0.05 -19.50
C LEU A 130 -6.47 -0.31 -19.01
N THR A 131 -7.23 0.75 -18.72
CA THR A 131 -8.59 0.70 -18.18
C THR A 131 -9.66 1.26 -19.12
N ALA A 132 -9.33 1.48 -20.39
CA ALA A 132 -10.22 2.14 -21.35
C ALA A 132 -11.57 1.41 -21.50
N ASP A 133 -11.55 0.07 -21.46
CA ASP A 133 -12.75 -0.77 -21.57
C ASP A 133 -13.59 -0.82 -20.28
N HIS A 134 -13.10 -0.20 -19.18
CA HIS A 134 -13.73 -0.19 -17.86
C HIS A 134 -13.92 1.26 -17.33
N PRO A 135 -14.70 2.12 -18.01
CA PRO A 135 -14.78 3.55 -17.71
C PRO A 135 -15.37 3.89 -16.33
N LYS A 136 -16.01 2.93 -15.67
CA LYS A 136 -16.59 3.08 -14.33
C LYS A 136 -15.57 2.84 -13.20
N VAL A 137 -14.42 2.26 -13.52
CA VAL A 137 -13.36 2.00 -12.54
C VAL A 137 -12.64 3.31 -12.22
N ALA A 138 -12.60 3.68 -10.96
CA ALA A 138 -11.91 4.88 -10.50
C ALA A 138 -10.38 4.71 -10.59
N LEU A 139 -9.68 5.74 -11.04
CA LEU A 139 -8.23 5.74 -11.22
C LEU A 139 -7.57 6.67 -10.21
N ILE A 140 -6.72 6.11 -9.35
CA ILE A 140 -6.13 6.81 -8.20
C ILE A 140 -4.60 6.68 -8.24
N PRO A 141 -3.87 7.63 -8.84
CA PRO A 141 -2.41 7.65 -8.78
C PRO A 141 -1.92 7.98 -7.36
N ILE A 142 -0.79 7.37 -6.96
CA ILE A 142 -0.04 7.73 -5.74
C ILE A 142 1.17 8.55 -6.16
N LEU A 143 1.30 9.75 -5.59
CA LEU A 143 2.36 10.70 -5.88
C LEU A 143 2.79 11.37 -4.56
N SER A 144 3.96 12.02 -4.55
CA SER A 144 4.50 12.60 -3.32
C SER A 144 4.64 14.13 -3.37
N GLU A 145 4.57 14.73 -4.55
CA GLU A 145 4.77 16.18 -4.74
C GLU A 145 3.92 16.73 -5.89
N ALA A 146 3.66 18.04 -5.88
CA ALA A 146 2.83 18.72 -6.87
C ALA A 146 3.41 18.65 -8.30
N ARG A 147 4.74 18.60 -8.46
CA ARG A 147 5.39 18.43 -9.77
C ARG A 147 4.99 17.11 -10.44
N GLY A 148 5.02 16.02 -9.69
CA GLY A 148 4.58 14.70 -10.15
C GLY A 148 3.09 14.69 -10.49
N ILE A 149 2.27 15.30 -9.64
CA ILE A 149 0.83 15.48 -9.85
C ILE A 149 0.57 16.24 -11.16
N GLY A 150 1.24 17.38 -11.35
CA GLY A 150 1.11 18.18 -12.57
C GLY A 150 1.51 17.44 -13.85
N LEU A 151 2.54 16.57 -13.77
CA LEU A 151 2.93 15.75 -14.91
C LEU A 151 1.84 14.73 -15.27
N VAL A 152 1.31 14.01 -14.28
CA VAL A 152 0.24 13.02 -14.48
C VAL A 152 -1.01 13.72 -15.05
N LEU A 153 -1.47 14.81 -14.43
CA LEU A 153 -2.63 15.56 -14.90
C LEU A 153 -2.50 15.98 -16.37
N ARG A 154 -1.39 16.67 -16.75
CA ARG A 154 -1.18 17.11 -18.14
C ARG A 154 -1.13 15.95 -19.13
N LYS A 155 -0.56 14.81 -18.74
CA LYS A 155 -0.51 13.62 -19.61
C LYS A 155 -1.86 12.94 -19.76
N TRP A 156 -2.63 12.81 -18.66
CA TRP A 156 -3.94 12.18 -18.70
C TRP A 156 -4.99 13.06 -19.37
N MET A 157 -4.95 14.39 -19.17
CA MET A 157 -5.83 15.33 -19.87
C MET A 157 -5.70 15.21 -21.40
N LYS A 158 -4.48 15.00 -21.93
CA LYS A 158 -4.27 14.75 -23.37
C LYS A 158 -4.92 13.46 -23.88
N LYS A 159 -5.27 12.55 -22.96
CA LYS A 159 -5.97 11.29 -23.22
C LYS A 159 -7.48 11.39 -22.91
N GLY A 160 -7.97 12.59 -22.62
CA GLY A 160 -9.38 12.83 -22.26
C GLY A 160 -9.78 12.25 -20.89
N ARG A 161 -8.81 12.00 -19.98
CA ARG A 161 -9.07 11.40 -18.66
C ARG A 161 -8.43 12.24 -17.55
N LEU A 162 -9.14 12.31 -16.40
CA LEU A 162 -8.60 12.86 -15.15
C LEU A 162 -8.57 11.75 -14.10
N PRO A 163 -7.69 11.83 -13.09
CA PRO A 163 -7.79 10.99 -11.90
C PRO A 163 -9.14 11.22 -11.19
N ASP A 164 -9.72 10.16 -10.63
CA ASP A 164 -10.91 10.26 -9.77
C ASP A 164 -10.56 10.69 -8.35
N ALA A 165 -9.32 10.44 -7.91
CA ALA A 165 -8.69 10.99 -6.72
C ALA A 165 -7.16 10.88 -6.88
N ILE A 166 -6.40 11.54 -6.02
CA ILE A 166 -4.93 11.41 -5.97
C ILE A 166 -4.52 11.14 -4.54
N VAL A 167 -3.73 10.08 -4.31
CA VAL A 167 -3.06 9.87 -3.03
C VAL A 167 -1.76 10.67 -3.02
N VAL A 168 -1.61 11.55 -2.03
CA VAL A 168 -0.37 12.28 -1.74
C VAL A 168 0.33 11.58 -0.59
N GLU A 169 1.39 10.83 -0.91
CA GLU A 169 2.14 10.07 0.09
C GLU A 169 3.37 10.82 0.56
N HIS A 170 3.50 11.02 1.88
CA HIS A 170 4.65 11.70 2.49
C HIS A 170 5.81 10.71 2.73
N PRO A 171 6.95 10.85 2.00
CA PRO A 171 8.04 9.86 2.06
C PRO A 171 8.68 9.74 3.45
N ALA A 172 8.77 10.84 4.21
CA ALA A 172 9.37 10.83 5.55
C ALA A 172 8.58 10.01 6.57
N HIS A 173 7.31 9.66 6.29
CA HIS A 173 6.41 9.02 7.25
C HIS A 173 5.83 7.69 6.78
N ALA A 174 5.77 7.46 5.48
CA ALA A 174 5.25 6.22 4.90
C ALA A 174 6.11 4.99 5.27
N GLY A 175 5.56 3.80 5.08
CA GLY A 175 6.25 2.51 5.15
C GLY A 175 6.35 1.86 3.79
N GLY A 176 7.18 0.85 3.64
CA GLY A 176 7.42 0.22 2.34
C GLY A 176 8.32 1.07 1.45
N HIS A 177 8.06 1.06 0.15
CA HIS A 177 8.77 1.94 -0.78
C HIS A 177 8.31 3.38 -0.61
N LEU A 178 9.27 4.29 -0.58
CA LEU A 178 9.06 5.70 -0.30
C LEU A 178 9.13 6.51 -1.60
N GLY A 179 8.23 7.44 -1.78
CA GLY A 179 8.07 8.22 -3.01
C GLY A 179 9.10 9.36 -3.20
N ALA A 180 10.34 9.17 -2.71
CA ALA A 180 11.45 10.11 -2.92
C ALA A 180 12.54 9.47 -3.80
N PRO A 181 13.35 10.25 -4.52
CA PRO A 181 14.42 9.71 -5.37
C PRO A 181 15.55 9.02 -4.57
N ALA A 182 15.89 9.55 -3.39
CA ALA A 182 16.93 9.03 -2.53
C ALA A 182 16.59 9.20 -1.05
N ILE A 183 17.28 8.46 -0.17
CA ILE A 183 17.03 8.49 1.28
C ILE A 183 17.27 9.88 1.87
N GLN A 184 18.29 10.60 1.42
CA GLN A 184 18.58 11.96 1.89
C GLN A 184 17.48 12.97 1.56
N ASP A 185 16.64 12.69 0.56
CA ASP A 185 15.59 13.59 0.09
C ASP A 185 14.29 13.46 0.91
N LEU A 186 14.17 12.43 1.74
CA LEU A 186 12.92 12.08 2.45
C LEU A 186 12.33 13.23 3.27
N GLY A 187 13.18 14.10 3.84
CA GLY A 187 12.79 15.22 4.67
C GLY A 187 12.60 16.55 3.92
N GLU A 188 12.69 16.57 2.59
CA GLU A 188 12.60 17.81 1.84
C GLU A 188 11.21 18.46 1.94
N ALA A 189 11.20 19.79 2.03
CA ALA A 189 9.98 20.59 2.20
C ALA A 189 8.96 20.41 1.06
N ARG A 190 9.39 20.02 -0.15
CA ARG A 190 8.49 19.76 -1.29
C ARG A 190 7.50 18.65 -1.03
N PHE A 191 7.74 17.76 -0.06
CA PHE A 191 6.86 16.67 0.32
C PHE A 191 5.90 17.03 1.47
N SER A 192 6.06 18.20 2.10
CA SER A 192 5.15 18.57 3.19
C SER A 192 3.73 18.73 2.68
N PHE A 193 2.76 18.16 3.38
CA PHE A 193 1.36 18.20 2.96
C PHE A 193 0.84 19.62 2.77
N ALA A 194 1.17 20.55 3.67
CA ALA A 194 0.74 21.95 3.55
C ALA A 194 1.23 22.56 2.23
N ARG A 195 2.50 22.34 1.88
CA ARG A 195 3.07 22.82 0.61
C ARG A 195 2.44 22.16 -0.60
N VAL A 196 2.31 20.82 -0.58
CA VAL A 196 1.69 20.08 -1.70
C VAL A 196 0.24 20.54 -1.92
N LEU A 197 -0.55 20.73 -0.85
CA LEU A 197 -1.91 21.24 -0.96
C LEU A 197 -1.95 22.65 -1.56
N ALA A 198 -1.06 23.55 -1.13
CA ALA A 198 -0.97 24.91 -1.67
C ALA A 198 -0.58 24.90 -3.16
N GLU A 199 0.50 24.18 -3.50
CA GLU A 199 0.96 24.06 -4.90
C GLU A 199 -0.09 23.36 -5.80
N CYS A 200 -0.88 22.41 -5.26
CA CYS A 200 -1.97 21.78 -6.01
C CYS A 200 -3.14 22.74 -6.25
N ARG A 201 -3.46 23.67 -5.32
CA ARG A 201 -4.47 24.72 -5.57
C ARG A 201 -4.09 25.59 -6.76
N GLU A 202 -2.84 26.08 -6.77
CA GLU A 202 -2.30 26.88 -7.89
C GLU A 202 -2.26 26.08 -9.21
N LEU A 203 -1.84 24.82 -9.14
CA LEU A 203 -1.80 23.92 -10.30
C LEU A 203 -3.20 23.70 -10.88
N PHE A 204 -4.21 23.40 -10.06
CA PHE A 204 -5.60 23.17 -10.51
C PHE A 204 -6.15 24.44 -11.15
N GLN A 205 -5.95 25.59 -10.53
CA GLN A 205 -6.33 26.87 -11.11
C GLN A 205 -5.67 27.09 -12.49
N THR A 206 -4.37 26.84 -12.61
CA THR A 206 -3.62 26.95 -13.88
C THR A 206 -4.16 26.02 -14.97
N LEU A 207 -4.66 24.84 -14.57
CA LEU A 207 -5.24 23.85 -15.49
C LEU A 207 -6.73 24.06 -15.76
N GLY A 208 -7.36 25.08 -15.17
CA GLY A 208 -8.81 25.33 -15.27
C GLY A 208 -9.67 24.30 -14.54
N LEU A 209 -9.13 23.62 -13.51
CA LEU A 209 -9.81 22.63 -12.70
C LEU A 209 -10.34 23.27 -11.40
N ALA A 210 -11.55 22.91 -11.00
CA ALA A 210 -12.06 23.26 -9.68
C ALA A 210 -11.29 22.50 -8.59
N TRP A 211 -11.11 23.11 -7.39
CA TRP A 211 -10.36 22.50 -6.29
C TRP A 211 -10.91 21.14 -5.85
N ASP A 212 -12.24 21.00 -5.86
CA ASP A 212 -12.96 19.79 -5.45
C ASP A 212 -13.17 18.78 -6.59
N SER A 213 -12.69 19.07 -7.79
CA SER A 213 -12.86 18.18 -8.96
C SER A 213 -12.06 16.89 -8.86
N ILE A 214 -10.93 16.91 -8.13
CA ILE A 214 -10.06 15.74 -7.92
C ILE A 214 -9.72 15.68 -6.42
N PRO A 215 -10.37 14.79 -5.65
CA PRO A 215 -10.10 14.62 -4.23
C PRO A 215 -8.61 14.30 -3.95
N LEU A 216 -7.97 15.03 -3.04
CA LEU A 216 -6.63 14.73 -2.55
C LEU A 216 -6.73 13.92 -1.25
N ILE A 217 -6.08 12.75 -1.22
CA ILE A 217 -6.06 11.80 -0.11
C ILE A 217 -4.64 11.81 0.46
N LEU A 218 -4.48 12.28 1.70
CA LEU A 218 -3.15 12.36 2.31
C LEU A 218 -2.76 11.05 2.99
N ALA A 219 -1.54 10.57 2.73
CA ALA A 219 -1.00 9.32 3.23
C ALA A 219 0.38 9.49 3.89
N GLY A 220 0.61 8.79 4.99
CA GLY A 220 1.90 8.80 5.70
C GLY A 220 1.87 9.61 7.00
N GLY A 221 2.11 8.93 8.12
CA GLY A 221 2.20 9.53 9.45
C GLY A 221 0.89 9.98 10.08
N ILE A 222 -0.25 9.76 9.43
CA ILE A 222 -1.58 10.09 9.95
C ILE A 222 -2.10 8.87 10.72
N ASN A 223 -2.08 8.95 12.06
CA ASN A 223 -2.31 7.82 12.95
C ASN A 223 -3.15 8.15 14.19
N SER A 224 -3.82 9.30 14.18
CA SER A 224 -4.69 9.72 15.29
C SER A 224 -5.85 10.57 14.79
N HIS A 225 -6.95 10.58 15.55
CA HIS A 225 -8.11 11.44 15.29
C HIS A 225 -7.71 12.91 15.09
N ALA A 226 -6.85 13.43 15.95
CA ALA A 226 -6.41 14.82 15.85
C ALA A 226 -5.74 15.14 14.50
N LYS A 227 -4.88 14.23 14.00
CA LYS A 227 -4.26 14.39 12.68
C LYS A 227 -5.25 14.23 11.54
N VAL A 228 -6.21 13.30 11.65
CA VAL A 228 -7.28 13.15 10.66
C VAL A 228 -8.08 14.46 10.57
N ARG A 229 -8.56 14.97 11.69
CA ARG A 229 -9.31 16.22 11.73
C ARG A 229 -8.52 17.41 11.19
N HIS A 230 -7.24 17.51 11.58
CA HIS A 230 -6.37 18.58 11.12
C HIS A 230 -6.29 18.59 9.58
N TRP A 231 -5.93 17.47 8.96
CA TRP A 231 -5.75 17.46 7.52
C TRP A 231 -7.05 17.56 6.71
N LEU A 232 -8.16 17.04 7.23
CA LEU A 232 -9.49 17.29 6.62
C LEU A 232 -9.84 18.79 6.71
N GLY A 233 -9.51 19.47 7.82
CA GLY A 233 -9.69 20.92 7.99
C GLY A 233 -8.81 21.76 7.04
N GLU A 234 -7.60 21.28 6.70
CA GLU A 234 -6.69 21.92 5.74
C GLU A 234 -7.10 21.69 4.27
N GLY A 235 -8.16 20.91 4.02
CA GLY A 235 -8.74 20.71 2.70
C GLY A 235 -8.36 19.40 2.01
N ALA A 236 -7.80 18.43 2.75
CA ALA A 236 -7.75 17.06 2.25
C ALA A 236 -9.16 16.47 2.18
N ALA A 237 -9.45 15.72 1.12
CA ALA A 237 -10.75 15.05 0.97
C ALA A 237 -10.86 13.79 1.84
N ALA A 238 -9.74 13.13 2.10
CA ALA A 238 -9.62 11.94 2.94
C ALA A 238 -8.18 11.74 3.40
N VAL A 239 -7.98 10.76 4.27
CA VAL A 239 -6.66 10.30 4.69
C VAL A 239 -6.50 8.79 4.43
N GLN A 240 -5.27 8.38 4.08
CA GLN A 240 -4.93 6.97 3.88
C GLN A 240 -3.97 6.50 4.96
N LEU A 241 -4.28 5.35 5.54
CA LEU A 241 -3.46 4.70 6.56
C LEU A 241 -3.04 3.29 6.10
N GLY A 242 -1.79 2.93 6.36
CA GLY A 242 -1.26 1.57 6.13
C GLY A 242 -1.09 0.84 7.46
N THR A 243 -0.02 1.13 8.20
CA THR A 243 0.41 0.36 9.37
C THR A 243 -0.67 0.20 10.45
N ALA A 244 -1.52 1.22 10.67
CA ALA A 244 -2.62 1.12 11.62
C ALA A 244 -3.63 0.02 11.25
N PHE A 245 -3.90 -0.18 9.95
CA PHE A 245 -4.74 -1.27 9.46
C PHE A 245 -4.00 -2.62 9.43
N ALA A 246 -2.67 -2.62 9.22
CA ALA A 246 -1.86 -3.84 9.23
C ALA A 246 -1.87 -4.56 10.60
N VAL A 247 -2.14 -3.82 11.68
CA VAL A 247 -2.21 -4.34 13.06
C VAL A 247 -3.66 -4.50 13.55
N THR A 248 -4.61 -4.74 12.64
CA THR A 248 -6.00 -5.07 13.00
C THR A 248 -6.26 -6.57 13.00
N GLU A 249 -7.36 -6.99 13.62
CA GLU A 249 -7.75 -8.40 13.69
C GLU A 249 -8.01 -8.98 12.31
N GLU A 250 -8.61 -8.21 11.41
CA GLU A 250 -8.99 -8.61 10.07
C GLU A 250 -7.84 -8.58 9.05
N CYS A 251 -6.68 -7.99 9.41
CA CYS A 251 -5.51 -8.08 8.55
C CYS A 251 -5.14 -9.55 8.28
N ASP A 252 -4.91 -9.87 7.01
CA ASP A 252 -4.72 -11.23 6.52
C ASP A 252 -3.32 -11.82 6.83
N ALA A 253 -2.43 -11.05 7.46
CA ALA A 253 -1.09 -11.50 7.84
C ALA A 253 -1.09 -12.38 9.10
N HIS A 254 -0.06 -13.22 9.21
CA HIS A 254 0.19 -14.04 10.39
C HIS A 254 0.27 -13.19 11.68
N PRO A 255 -0.21 -13.68 12.85
CA PRO A 255 -0.13 -12.93 14.11
C PRO A 255 1.26 -12.39 14.45
N ALA A 256 2.34 -13.15 14.17
CA ALA A 256 3.71 -12.68 14.38
C ALA A 256 4.06 -11.45 13.52
N PHE A 257 3.52 -11.33 12.31
CA PHE A 257 3.68 -10.13 11.48
C PHE A 257 3.09 -8.90 12.19
N LYS A 258 1.84 -9.02 12.64
CA LYS A 258 1.13 -7.94 13.36
C LYS A 258 1.89 -7.53 14.63
N HIS A 259 2.40 -8.52 15.38
CA HIS A 259 3.17 -8.29 16.59
C HIS A 259 4.47 -7.52 16.31
N VAL A 260 5.25 -7.92 15.30
CA VAL A 260 6.48 -7.19 14.89
C VAL A 260 6.17 -5.71 14.60
N LEU A 261 5.09 -5.43 13.89
CA LEU A 261 4.72 -4.05 13.59
C LEU A 261 4.20 -3.28 14.81
N ALA A 262 3.46 -3.96 15.68
CA ALA A 262 2.83 -3.33 16.85
C ALA A 262 3.86 -2.97 17.92
N THR A 263 4.85 -3.83 18.16
CA THR A 263 5.89 -3.65 19.20
C THR A 263 7.08 -2.81 18.75
N ALA A 264 7.28 -2.61 17.43
CA ALA A 264 8.42 -1.84 16.94
C ALA A 264 8.35 -0.37 17.40
N SER A 265 9.41 0.08 18.05
CA SER A 265 9.63 1.48 18.43
C SER A 265 10.16 2.30 17.23
N PRO A 266 10.22 3.63 17.33
CA PRO A 266 10.82 4.45 16.26
C PRO A 266 12.30 4.10 15.98
N GLU A 267 13.04 3.67 17.00
CA GLU A 267 14.46 3.27 16.94
C GLU A 267 14.65 1.95 16.22
N ASP A 268 13.61 1.11 16.18
CA ASP A 268 13.63 -0.16 15.45
C ASP A 268 13.38 0.01 13.95
N LEU A 269 13.16 1.25 13.47
CA LEU A 269 12.91 1.51 12.06
C LEU A 269 14.17 1.99 11.35
N CYS A 270 14.38 1.46 10.15
CA CYS A 270 15.49 1.91 9.31
C CYS A 270 15.02 2.20 7.88
N GLU A 271 15.72 3.12 7.23
CA GLU A 271 15.63 3.38 5.80
C GLU A 271 16.80 2.72 5.07
N PHE A 272 16.51 2.15 3.90
CA PHE A 272 17.50 1.50 3.05
C PHE A 272 17.08 1.58 1.57
N THR A 273 18.00 1.28 0.67
CA THR A 273 17.67 1.20 -0.77
C THR A 273 17.23 -0.22 -1.13
N SER A 274 16.01 -0.35 -1.62
CA SER A 274 15.44 -1.64 -2.02
C SER A 274 16.05 -2.19 -3.31
N VAL A 275 15.70 -3.41 -3.65
CA VAL A 275 16.10 -4.05 -4.92
C VAL A 275 15.52 -3.36 -6.17
N ALA A 276 14.46 -2.58 -6.01
CA ALA A 276 13.88 -1.76 -7.06
C ALA A 276 14.60 -0.40 -7.23
N GLY A 277 15.64 -0.14 -6.44
CA GLY A 277 16.35 1.14 -6.46
C GLY A 277 15.63 2.28 -5.75
N LEU A 278 14.54 2.00 -5.07
CA LEU A 278 13.75 2.99 -4.34
C LEU A 278 14.12 3.00 -2.85
N PRO A 279 14.14 4.17 -2.19
CA PRO A 279 14.16 4.23 -0.73
C PRO A 279 13.02 3.39 -0.15
N ALA A 280 13.29 2.70 0.95
CA ALA A 280 12.31 1.88 1.65
C ALA A 280 12.48 2.01 3.16
N ARG A 281 11.38 1.78 3.92
CA ARG A 281 11.41 1.77 5.39
C ARG A 281 10.78 0.52 5.94
N ALA A 282 11.50 -0.12 6.86
CA ALA A 282 11.08 -1.37 7.50
C ALA A 282 11.52 -1.43 8.96
N VAL A 283 11.00 -2.41 9.68
CA VAL A 283 11.49 -2.80 11.00
C VAL A 283 12.85 -3.49 10.86
N LEU A 284 13.82 -3.11 11.68
CA LEU A 284 15.16 -3.67 11.71
C LEU A 284 15.17 -5.06 12.36
N THR A 285 14.61 -6.03 11.64
CA THR A 285 14.58 -7.43 12.05
C THR A 285 15.98 -8.08 11.96
N PRO A 286 16.19 -9.27 12.56
CA PRO A 286 17.47 -9.97 12.48
C PRO A 286 17.98 -10.16 11.05
N TRP A 287 17.08 -10.48 10.10
CA TRP A 287 17.46 -10.58 8.69
C TRP A 287 17.92 -9.23 8.12
N LEU A 288 17.14 -8.16 8.32
CA LEU A 288 17.47 -6.86 7.74
C LEU A 288 18.77 -6.30 8.30
N SER A 289 19.02 -6.47 9.61
CA SER A 289 20.27 -6.10 10.26
C SER A 289 21.47 -6.83 9.65
N ARG A 290 21.39 -8.16 9.47
CA ARG A 290 22.45 -8.96 8.80
C ARG A 290 22.64 -8.55 7.34
N TYR A 291 21.56 -8.24 6.63
CA TYR A 291 21.63 -7.77 5.25
C TYR A 291 22.39 -6.44 5.17
N LEU A 292 21.98 -5.43 5.94
CA LEU A 292 22.58 -4.10 5.93
C LEU A 292 24.08 -4.13 6.29
N SER A 293 24.47 -4.93 7.27
CA SER A 293 25.90 -5.13 7.61
C SER A 293 26.73 -5.74 6.47
N SER A 294 26.07 -6.44 5.54
CA SER A 294 26.71 -7.11 4.41
C SER A 294 26.49 -6.39 3.07
N GLU A 295 25.64 -5.36 3.02
CA GLU A 295 25.16 -4.74 1.78
C GLU A 295 26.27 -4.27 0.85
N SER A 296 27.23 -3.50 1.37
CA SER A 296 28.36 -3.00 0.56
C SER A 296 29.20 -4.13 -0.05
N ARG A 297 29.37 -5.26 0.66
CA ARG A 297 30.06 -6.43 0.12
C ARG A 297 29.24 -7.12 -0.97
N LEU A 298 27.92 -7.24 -0.79
CA LEU A 298 27.00 -7.83 -1.77
C LEU A 298 26.95 -6.98 -3.03
N GLN A 299 26.87 -5.67 -2.89
CA GLN A 299 26.87 -4.71 -4.00
C GLN A 299 28.16 -4.79 -4.84
N ARG A 300 29.34 -4.86 -4.20
CA ARG A 300 30.64 -5.05 -4.92
C ARG A 300 30.71 -6.36 -5.68
N ARG A 301 29.93 -7.37 -5.28
CA ARG A 301 29.89 -8.70 -5.92
C ARG A 301 28.66 -8.90 -6.81
N ALA A 302 27.88 -7.83 -7.03
CA ALA A 302 26.67 -7.91 -7.84
C ALA A 302 27.00 -8.41 -9.25
N LYS A 303 26.25 -9.41 -9.70
CA LYS A 303 26.31 -9.98 -11.05
C LYS A 303 24.91 -10.38 -11.47
N ALA A 304 24.59 -10.17 -12.74
CA ALA A 304 23.34 -10.64 -13.31
C ALA A 304 23.20 -12.15 -13.15
N ARG A 305 22.00 -12.59 -12.85
CA ARG A 305 21.63 -13.99 -12.64
C ARG A 305 20.16 -14.24 -12.98
N ASP A 306 19.77 -15.49 -13.09
CA ASP A 306 18.35 -15.85 -13.17
C ASP A 306 17.60 -15.46 -11.90
N CYS A 307 16.32 -15.12 -12.05
CA CYS A 307 15.46 -14.84 -10.91
C CYS A 307 15.38 -16.07 -9.99
N LEU A 308 15.49 -15.86 -8.68
CA LEU A 308 15.45 -16.95 -7.69
C LEU A 308 14.08 -17.64 -7.65
N GLU A 309 13.01 -16.86 -7.79
CA GLU A 309 11.62 -17.35 -7.72
C GLU A 309 11.04 -17.78 -9.10
N GLY A 310 11.85 -17.71 -10.15
CA GLY A 310 11.47 -18.16 -11.48
C GLY A 310 10.59 -17.20 -12.28
N PHE A 311 10.23 -16.03 -11.76
CA PHE A 311 9.45 -15.02 -12.49
C PHE A 311 9.96 -13.59 -12.23
N ASP A 312 9.75 -12.69 -13.20
CA ASP A 312 10.23 -11.31 -13.11
C ASP A 312 9.24 -10.45 -12.33
N CYS A 313 9.25 -10.56 -11.00
CA CYS A 313 8.35 -9.81 -10.12
C CYS A 313 8.48 -8.29 -10.29
N LEU A 314 9.67 -7.79 -10.68
CA LEU A 314 9.95 -6.37 -10.91
C LEU A 314 10.50 -6.13 -12.32
N HIS A 315 10.20 -4.97 -12.93
CA HIS A 315 10.83 -4.53 -14.18
C HIS A 315 12.36 -4.42 -14.04
N ALA A 316 12.83 -3.79 -12.96
CA ALA A 316 14.26 -3.70 -12.62
C ALA A 316 14.48 -4.30 -11.22
N CYS A 317 15.50 -5.14 -11.08
CA CYS A 317 15.81 -5.83 -9.84
C CYS A 317 17.32 -5.85 -9.60
N GLY A 318 17.78 -5.24 -8.52
CA GLY A 318 19.21 -5.18 -8.20
C GLY A 318 19.87 -6.54 -8.15
N LEU A 319 19.20 -7.55 -7.60
CA LEU A 319 19.73 -8.90 -7.48
C LEU A 319 19.76 -9.64 -8.82
N ARG A 320 18.66 -9.64 -9.59
CA ARG A 320 18.56 -10.31 -10.89
C ARG A 320 19.45 -9.65 -11.92
N ASP A 321 19.38 -8.32 -12.02
CA ASP A 321 20.07 -7.56 -13.06
C ASP A 321 21.52 -7.23 -12.70
N GLY A 322 21.96 -7.56 -11.47
CA GLY A 322 23.34 -7.34 -11.01
C GLY A 322 23.70 -5.86 -10.84
N VAL A 323 22.75 -5.02 -10.47
CA VAL A 323 22.97 -3.57 -10.31
C VAL A 323 23.60 -3.27 -8.96
N ALA A 324 24.88 -2.90 -8.96
CA ALA A 324 25.73 -2.76 -7.75
C ALA A 324 25.32 -1.62 -6.79
N ARG A 325 24.41 -0.72 -7.17
CA ARG A 325 24.05 0.48 -6.36
C ARG A 325 22.76 0.35 -5.58
N ILE A 326 22.06 -0.76 -5.73
CA ILE A 326 20.75 -0.99 -5.11
C ILE A 326 20.71 -2.33 -4.41
N GLY A 327 19.61 -2.65 -3.74
CA GLY A 327 19.48 -3.83 -2.90
C GLY A 327 19.84 -5.14 -3.60
N GLN A 328 20.51 -6.05 -2.89
CA GLN A 328 21.00 -7.33 -3.38
C GLN A 328 20.34 -8.50 -2.64
N PHE A 329 19.00 -8.57 -2.68
CA PHE A 329 18.21 -9.65 -2.06
C PHE A 329 16.96 -9.94 -2.89
N CYS A 330 16.33 -11.08 -2.71
CA CYS A 330 15.03 -11.36 -3.33
C CYS A 330 13.92 -10.76 -2.46
N ILE A 331 13.25 -9.70 -2.95
CA ILE A 331 12.21 -9.00 -2.19
C ILE A 331 10.96 -9.87 -2.06
N ASP A 332 10.58 -10.58 -3.11
CA ASP A 332 9.44 -11.47 -3.14
C ASP A 332 9.53 -12.54 -2.05
N LEU A 333 10.65 -13.27 -2.01
CA LEU A 333 10.92 -14.26 -0.97
C LEU A 333 10.85 -13.66 0.44
N LYS A 334 11.40 -12.44 0.62
CA LYS A 334 11.45 -11.78 1.93
C LYS A 334 10.08 -11.30 2.41
N LEU A 335 9.26 -10.81 1.51
CA LEU A 335 7.88 -10.44 1.82
C LEU A 335 7.02 -11.69 2.08
N ALA A 336 7.17 -12.76 1.28
CA ALA A 336 6.47 -14.02 1.51
C ALA A 336 6.83 -14.66 2.88
N GLN A 337 8.10 -14.56 3.31
CA GLN A 337 8.53 -14.99 4.64
C GLN A 337 7.86 -14.16 5.74
N ALA A 338 7.80 -12.84 5.57
CA ALA A 338 7.15 -11.96 6.53
C ALA A 338 5.64 -12.26 6.67
N VAL A 339 4.92 -12.42 5.55
CA VAL A 339 3.48 -12.76 5.55
C VAL A 339 3.20 -14.03 6.34
N ARG A 340 4.10 -15.02 6.26
CA ARG A 340 4.02 -16.28 7.02
C ARG A 340 4.51 -16.18 8.47
N GLY A 341 4.93 -15.00 8.93
CA GLY A 341 5.36 -14.77 10.30
C GLY A 341 6.81 -15.19 10.61
N ASP A 342 7.64 -15.40 9.60
CA ASP A 342 9.07 -15.72 9.78
C ASP A 342 9.86 -14.45 10.14
N VAL A 343 9.89 -14.13 11.42
CA VAL A 343 10.55 -12.92 11.95
C VAL A 343 12.05 -12.92 11.70
N GLU A 344 12.69 -14.10 11.69
CA GLU A 344 14.12 -14.25 11.51
C GLU A 344 14.59 -13.97 10.08
N ARG A 345 13.74 -14.18 9.08
CA ARG A 345 14.10 -14.12 7.67
C ARG A 345 13.28 -13.14 6.85
N GLY A 346 12.14 -12.66 7.36
CA GLY A 346 11.21 -11.79 6.65
C GLY A 346 11.62 -10.32 6.62
N LEU A 347 11.05 -9.58 5.67
CA LEU A 347 11.12 -8.12 5.54
C LEU A 347 9.77 -7.52 5.94
N PHE A 348 9.77 -6.70 6.99
CA PHE A 348 8.55 -6.14 7.59
C PHE A 348 8.49 -4.63 7.37
N PHE A 349 7.78 -4.21 6.34
CA PHE A 349 7.58 -2.79 6.06
C PHE A 349 6.67 -2.13 7.10
N ARG A 350 7.07 -0.95 7.58
CA ARG A 350 6.33 -0.17 8.57
C ARG A 350 6.56 1.33 8.37
N GLY A 351 5.50 2.13 8.52
CA GLY A 351 5.57 3.60 8.57
C GLY A 351 6.02 4.11 9.93
N LYS A 352 6.44 5.38 9.98
CA LYS A 352 6.82 6.08 11.22
C LYS A 352 5.59 6.43 12.05
N GLY A 353 5.81 6.51 13.34
CA GLY A 353 4.85 7.02 14.32
C GLY A 353 4.21 5.94 15.18
N ALA A 354 3.64 6.40 16.29
CA ALA A 354 2.93 5.55 17.23
C ALA A 354 1.64 4.99 16.62
N LEU A 355 1.25 3.80 17.04
CA LEU A 355 -0.02 3.20 16.62
C LEU A 355 -1.17 3.69 17.51
N PRO A 356 -2.41 3.77 16.99
CA PRO A 356 -3.57 4.28 17.72
C PRO A 356 -3.84 3.58 19.06
N PHE A 357 -3.58 2.28 19.11
CA PHE A 357 -3.82 1.45 20.30
C PHE A 357 -2.53 0.85 20.91
N GLY A 358 -1.35 1.43 20.60
CA GLY A 358 -0.06 0.87 21.01
C GLY A 358 0.13 -0.53 20.44
N GLU A 359 0.45 -1.49 21.29
CA GLU A 359 0.68 -2.89 20.88
C GLU A 359 -0.62 -3.72 20.71
N ALA A 360 -1.77 -3.17 21.13
CA ALA A 360 -3.02 -3.90 21.06
C ALA A 360 -3.52 -4.08 19.64
N ILE A 361 -3.77 -5.33 19.25
CA ILE A 361 -4.46 -5.68 18.00
C ILE A 361 -5.96 -5.54 18.24
N ARG A 362 -6.62 -4.72 17.44
CA ARG A 362 -8.02 -4.35 17.60
C ARG A 362 -8.79 -4.53 16.29
N PRO A 363 -10.12 -4.70 16.33
CA PRO A 363 -10.94 -4.74 15.12
C PRO A 363 -10.82 -3.46 14.27
N VAL A 364 -11.02 -3.59 12.97
CA VAL A 364 -11.15 -2.46 12.03
C VAL A 364 -12.21 -1.48 12.49
N ALA A 365 -13.33 -1.97 13.02
CA ALA A 365 -14.41 -1.13 13.54
C ALA A 365 -13.92 -0.16 14.64
N ASP A 366 -13.11 -0.66 15.58
CA ASP A 366 -12.54 0.14 16.67
C ASP A 366 -11.59 1.21 16.13
N LEU A 367 -10.76 0.83 15.15
CA LEU A 367 -9.84 1.76 14.50
C LEU A 367 -10.59 2.89 13.79
N LEU A 368 -11.60 2.56 13.00
CA LEU A 368 -12.44 3.53 12.30
C LEU A 368 -13.18 4.43 13.29
N HIS A 369 -13.78 3.86 14.33
CA HIS A 369 -14.44 4.64 15.38
C HIS A 369 -13.48 5.65 16.01
N TYR A 370 -12.31 5.22 16.46
CA TYR A 370 -11.30 6.11 17.05
C TYR A 370 -10.85 7.21 16.08
N LEU A 371 -10.55 6.87 14.83
CA LEU A 371 -10.10 7.85 13.84
C LEU A 371 -11.15 8.92 13.55
N LEU A 372 -12.43 8.57 13.63
CA LEU A 372 -13.54 9.48 13.32
C LEU A 372 -14.02 10.29 14.52
N THR A 373 -13.97 9.72 15.74
CA THR A 373 -14.56 10.34 16.94
C THR A 373 -13.52 10.82 17.96
N GLY A 374 -12.33 10.21 17.96
CA GLY A 374 -11.31 10.41 19.01
C GLY A 374 -11.51 9.51 20.22
N GLU A 375 -12.62 8.79 20.31
CA GLU A 375 -12.94 7.93 21.42
C GLU A 375 -12.29 6.56 21.22
N LYS A 376 -11.50 6.11 22.21
CA LYS A 376 -10.94 4.77 22.21
C LYS A 376 -11.96 3.83 22.84
N PRO A 377 -12.37 2.75 22.15
CA PRO A 377 -13.23 1.74 22.74
C PRO A 377 -12.62 1.19 24.04
N ALA A 378 -13.46 0.89 25.02
CA ALA A 378 -13.03 0.30 26.28
C ALA A 378 -12.22 -0.98 26.02
N VAL A 379 -11.12 -1.17 26.77
CA VAL A 379 -10.39 -2.43 26.75
C VAL A 379 -11.25 -3.45 27.45
N VAL A 380 -11.89 -4.34 26.67
CA VAL A 380 -12.49 -5.54 27.26
C VAL A 380 -11.31 -6.48 27.60
N PRO A 381 -11.05 -6.77 28.87
CA PRO A 381 -10.00 -7.73 29.21
C PRO A 381 -10.35 -9.06 28.55
N MET A 382 -9.42 -9.61 27.76
CA MET A 382 -9.58 -10.99 27.31
C MET A 382 -9.73 -11.88 28.56
N PRO A 383 -10.72 -12.79 28.61
CA PRO A 383 -10.78 -13.78 29.67
C PRO A 383 -9.43 -14.50 29.66
N ALA A 384 -8.81 -14.58 30.86
CA ALA A 384 -7.55 -15.30 31.05
C ALA A 384 -7.68 -16.68 30.39
N ALA A 385 -6.79 -16.98 29.43
CA ALA A 385 -6.78 -18.31 28.84
C ALA A 385 -6.62 -19.32 29.98
N THR A 386 -7.66 -20.10 30.24
CA THR A 386 -7.61 -21.21 31.19
C THR A 386 -6.61 -22.20 30.61
N VAL A 387 -5.39 -22.17 31.12
CA VAL A 387 -4.40 -23.23 30.84
C VAL A 387 -5.01 -24.48 31.47
N ALA A 388 -5.61 -25.34 30.65
CA ALA A 388 -5.98 -26.67 31.04
C ALA A 388 -4.69 -27.43 31.39
N ALA A 389 -4.60 -27.88 32.65
CA ALA A 389 -3.49 -28.65 33.18
C ALA A 389 -3.41 -30.03 32.54
#